data_56cae3769eb99a3c2d40f0c35a258e1d
#
_entry.id   56cae3769eb99a3c2d40f0c35a258e1d
#
_cell.length_a   1.000
_cell.length_b   1.000
_cell.length_c   1.000
_cell.angle_alpha   90.00
_cell.angle_beta   90.00
_cell.angle_gamma   90.00
#
_symmetry.space_group_name_H-M   'P 1'
#
loop_
_entity.id
_entity.type
_entity.pdbx_description
1 polymer ?
#
loop_
_entity_poly.entity_id
_entity_poly.type
_entity_poly.pdbx_seq_one_letter_code
_entity_poly.pdbx_strand_id
1 'polypeptide(L)'
;MKNIVSALIVLFCNVCVIQASSLFKIDDNYLSQHDIVYLEPEFDSFNGFPLGNGDLGGMLWFTNEGITLQINKIDLYDKPANGRMTLRSAGRLNVNLGVPCYSYMHLADFEARLSLQNADLKIKSSTPFADTEITSWVDANSNVWVIDCQADYKKTLPSGAVNRISLERWGSCDFGGWYGSRDRDVANGLGTAKVNRQENDIILEEKFEGGLHFTIACRVLKTPTEILRVSDRESSMITPLSSKQKYKILISVVSSNDSDNPTQEAISLLDKAEVKTLTALRKEHLSWWTHFWSKSFVHLADNYLENIYYIRRYLMGSSSRGKYPVPFNGGLWTTNYDHRQWATPHHWNTQESYWGLAVQNDCDLLRPYIETYVNMIPQGKALARKKGTKDGLLITEAHDFSGNMVSANWGNMTTNYTPASQISKIMWEYYAYTQDRDYLRNTIYPFMKEAAEFYLNFLQWDDVRKEFYIYPAQPYEHEWSSKLKNTITDRYMICLLYTSPSPR
;
A
#
# COMPACT_ATOMS: atom_id res chain seq x y z
N MET A 1 2.76 3.96 -56.79
CA MET A 1 3.70 4.59 -55.86
C MET A 1 3.10 4.87 -54.47
N LYS A 2 1.91 5.46 -54.32
CA LYS A 2 1.32 5.72 -53.00
C LYS A 2 1.14 4.45 -52.12
N ASN A 3 0.74 3.33 -52.68
CA ASN A 3 0.50 2.08 -51.94
C ASN A 3 1.80 1.37 -51.48
N ILE A 4 2.92 1.58 -52.22
CA ILE A 4 4.23 1.02 -51.86
C ILE A 4 4.86 1.80 -50.70
N VAL A 5 4.68 3.13 -50.70
CA VAL A 5 5.17 3.99 -49.58
C VAL A 5 4.41 3.72 -48.31
N SER A 6 3.10 3.51 -48.38
CA SER A 6 2.28 3.15 -47.19
C SER A 6 2.68 1.77 -46.64
N ALA A 7 2.92 0.78 -47.49
CA ALA A 7 3.38 -0.54 -47.06
C ALA A 7 4.78 -0.51 -46.43
N LEU A 8 5.70 0.30 -46.96
CA LEU A 8 7.03 0.50 -46.39
C LEU A 8 7.01 1.21 -45.05
N ILE A 9 6.14 2.20 -44.83
CA ILE A 9 5.99 2.89 -43.57
C ILE A 9 5.41 1.93 -42.51
N VAL A 10 4.42 1.10 -42.84
CA VAL A 10 3.86 0.10 -41.96
C VAL A 10 4.87 -0.99 -41.61
N LEU A 11 5.69 -1.41 -42.59
CA LEU A 11 6.78 -2.38 -42.36
C LEU A 11 7.89 -1.78 -41.46
N PHE A 12 8.27 -0.52 -41.69
CA PHE A 12 9.28 0.16 -40.86
C PHE A 12 8.81 0.41 -39.45
N CYS A 13 7.53 0.79 -39.22
CA CYS A 13 6.96 0.92 -37.90
C CYS A 13 6.88 -0.43 -37.17
N ASN A 14 6.52 -1.52 -37.87
CA ASN A 14 6.49 -2.85 -37.23
C ASN A 14 7.89 -3.38 -36.92
N VAL A 15 8.88 -3.13 -37.75
CA VAL A 15 10.28 -3.51 -37.48
C VAL A 15 10.86 -2.68 -36.33
N CYS A 16 10.54 -1.39 -36.22
CA CYS A 16 10.95 -0.57 -35.10
C CYS A 16 10.28 -1.00 -33.76
N VAL A 17 9.01 -1.41 -33.79
CA VAL A 17 8.30 -1.91 -32.60
C VAL A 17 8.87 -3.28 -32.16
N ILE A 18 9.21 -4.16 -33.10
CA ILE A 18 9.81 -5.46 -32.79
C ILE A 18 11.25 -5.31 -32.26
N GLN A 19 12.03 -4.34 -32.75
CA GLN A 19 13.36 -4.06 -32.21
C GLN A 19 13.32 -3.32 -30.87
N ALA A 20 12.35 -2.46 -30.62
CA ALA A 20 12.20 -1.78 -29.32
C ALA A 20 11.89 -2.77 -28.19
N SER A 21 11.12 -3.82 -28.46
CA SER A 21 10.83 -4.86 -27.46
C SER A 21 12.02 -5.77 -27.11
N SER A 22 13.07 -5.80 -27.93
CA SER A 22 14.30 -6.57 -27.67
C SER A 22 15.44 -5.75 -27.06
N LEU A 23 15.30 -4.40 -27.01
CA LEU A 23 16.35 -3.50 -26.53
C LEU A 23 16.36 -3.29 -25.01
N PHE A 24 15.32 -3.69 -24.31
CA PHE A 24 15.19 -3.48 -22.87
C PHE A 24 14.95 -4.79 -22.09
N LYS A 25 15.87 -5.74 -22.17
CA LYS A 25 16.04 -6.71 -21.09
C LYS A 25 16.86 -6.01 -20.03
N ILE A 26 16.21 -5.61 -18.94
CA ILE A 26 16.96 -5.29 -17.72
C ILE A 26 17.62 -6.59 -17.30
N ASP A 27 18.95 -6.60 -17.29
CA ASP A 27 19.73 -7.72 -16.77
C ASP A 27 19.35 -7.89 -15.29
N ASP A 28 19.12 -9.14 -14.86
CA ASP A 28 18.84 -9.45 -13.45
C ASP A 28 19.94 -8.91 -12.53
N ASN A 29 21.18 -8.84 -13.03
CA ASN A 29 22.30 -8.21 -12.36
C ASN A 29 22.17 -6.70 -12.23
N TYR A 30 21.47 -6.02 -13.15
CA TYR A 30 21.33 -4.56 -13.09
C TYR A 30 20.47 -4.13 -11.88
N LEU A 31 19.34 -4.74 -11.67
CA LEU A 31 18.46 -4.40 -10.56
C LEU A 31 19.07 -4.75 -9.19
N SER A 32 19.91 -5.77 -9.12
CA SER A 32 20.50 -6.21 -7.85
C SER A 32 21.43 -5.16 -7.20
N GLN A 33 21.95 -4.20 -7.98
CA GLN A 33 22.74 -3.08 -7.43
C GLN A 33 21.87 -2.09 -6.62
N HIS A 34 20.56 -2.14 -6.79
CA HIS A 34 19.58 -1.29 -6.10
C HIS A 34 18.88 -2.03 -4.95
N ASP A 35 19.24 -3.28 -4.68
CA ASP A 35 18.71 -4.03 -3.54
C ASP A 35 18.97 -3.31 -2.22
N ILE A 36 18.05 -3.45 -1.27
CA ILE A 36 18.27 -2.96 0.10
C ILE A 36 19.01 -4.05 0.86
N VAL A 37 20.25 -3.75 1.28
CA VAL A 37 21.14 -4.71 1.94
C VAL A 37 21.57 -4.20 3.28
N TYR A 38 21.38 -5.00 4.33
CA TYR A 38 21.92 -4.78 5.66
C TYR A 38 22.93 -5.86 5.99
N LEU A 39 24.08 -5.45 6.50
CA LEU A 39 25.16 -6.34 6.96
C LEU A 39 25.16 -6.49 8.49
N GLU A 40 24.19 -5.88 9.14
CA GLU A 40 23.93 -5.98 10.58
C GLU A 40 22.40 -6.03 10.79
N PRO A 41 21.90 -6.74 11.83
CA PRO A 41 20.47 -6.79 12.12
C PRO A 41 19.95 -5.44 12.60
N GLU A 42 18.85 -4.97 12.05
CA GLU A 42 18.15 -3.76 12.46
C GLU A 42 17.01 -4.10 13.42
N PHE A 43 17.12 -3.61 14.66
CA PHE A 43 16.14 -3.85 15.73
C PHE A 43 15.07 -2.76 15.79
N ASP A 44 15.32 -1.60 15.18
CA ASP A 44 14.30 -0.55 15.08
C ASP A 44 13.32 -0.92 13.95
N SER A 45 12.06 -1.00 14.31
CA SER A 45 10.98 -1.33 13.36
C SER A 45 10.86 -0.34 12.21
N PHE A 46 11.25 0.92 12.39
CA PHE A 46 11.23 1.94 11.33
C PHE A 46 12.28 1.70 10.24
N ASN A 47 13.35 0.97 10.56
CA ASN A 47 14.39 0.55 9.62
C ASN A 47 14.14 -0.86 9.05
N GLY A 48 12.95 -1.44 9.29
CA GLY A 48 12.60 -2.76 8.78
C GLY A 48 12.48 -2.82 7.25
N PHE A 49 12.32 -4.03 6.74
CA PHE A 49 12.16 -4.29 5.31
C PHE A 49 10.67 -4.23 4.90
N PRO A 50 10.30 -3.40 3.93
CA PRO A 50 8.94 -3.32 3.40
C PRO A 50 8.66 -4.48 2.43
N LEU A 51 7.64 -5.29 2.71
CA LEU A 51 7.19 -6.39 1.85
C LEU A 51 5.69 -6.27 1.59
N GLY A 52 5.25 -6.43 0.34
CA GLY A 52 3.83 -6.32 0.01
C GLY A 52 3.49 -6.70 -1.42
N ASN A 53 2.17 -6.80 -1.69
CA ASN A 53 1.63 -7.07 -3.03
C ASN A 53 0.67 -5.97 -3.53
N GLY A 54 0.60 -4.86 -2.80
CA GLY A 54 -0.29 -3.74 -3.12
C GLY A 54 -1.60 -3.73 -2.34
N ASP A 55 -1.97 -4.82 -1.68
CA ASP A 55 -3.15 -4.94 -0.81
C ASP A 55 -2.76 -5.43 0.59
N LEU A 56 -2.04 -6.54 0.67
CA LEU A 56 -1.39 -7.06 1.87
C LEU A 56 0.08 -6.66 1.91
N GLY A 57 0.59 -6.29 3.07
CA GLY A 57 2.01 -6.03 3.26
C GLY A 57 2.34 -5.67 4.70
N GLY A 58 3.56 -5.21 4.90
CA GLY A 58 4.05 -4.80 6.21
C GLY A 58 5.55 -4.67 6.26
N MET A 59 6.04 -4.45 7.46
CA MET A 59 7.46 -4.31 7.76
C MET A 59 7.95 -5.53 8.52
N LEU A 60 9.15 -6.00 8.16
CA LEU A 60 9.85 -7.05 8.86
C LEU A 60 11.14 -6.49 9.47
N TRP A 61 11.39 -6.74 10.75
CA TRP A 61 12.61 -6.37 11.46
C TRP A 61 13.07 -7.48 12.41
N PHE A 62 14.20 -7.29 13.08
CA PHE A 62 14.85 -8.32 13.88
C PHE A 62 14.57 -8.16 15.38
N THR A 63 14.68 -9.27 16.08
CA THR A 63 14.90 -9.36 17.53
C THR A 63 16.17 -10.18 17.77
N ASN A 64 16.68 -10.23 18.99
CA ASN A 64 17.88 -11.05 19.28
C ASN A 64 17.72 -12.52 18.86
N GLU A 65 16.52 -13.06 18.97
CA GLU A 65 16.21 -14.49 18.78
C GLU A 65 15.38 -14.79 17.54
N GLY A 66 15.04 -13.78 16.73
CA GLY A 66 14.18 -14.02 15.58
C GLY A 66 13.79 -12.75 14.82
N ILE A 67 12.63 -12.84 14.17
CA ILE A 67 12.06 -11.75 13.37
C ILE A 67 10.66 -11.39 13.84
N THR A 68 10.31 -10.13 13.64
CA THR A 68 8.96 -9.60 13.88
C THR A 68 8.41 -8.98 12.60
N LEU A 69 7.13 -9.21 12.33
CA LEU A 69 6.41 -8.59 11.23
C LEU A 69 5.20 -7.85 11.76
N GLN A 70 5.04 -6.59 11.41
CA GLN A 70 3.74 -5.94 11.55
C GLN A 70 2.99 -6.05 10.23
N ILE A 71 1.82 -6.66 10.29
CA ILE A 71 0.98 -7.01 9.15
C ILE A 71 -0.06 -5.91 8.94
N ASN A 72 -0.14 -5.40 7.72
CA ASN A 72 -1.07 -4.34 7.32
C ASN A 72 -1.84 -4.77 6.06
N LYS A 73 -3.06 -4.25 5.90
CA LYS A 73 -3.84 -4.38 4.68
C LYS A 73 -4.42 -3.02 4.32
N ILE A 74 -4.43 -2.67 3.04
CA ILE A 74 -4.70 -1.31 2.58
C ILE A 74 -6.15 -0.84 2.84
N ASP A 75 -7.06 -1.74 3.09
CA ASP A 75 -8.48 -1.44 3.26
C ASP A 75 -9.01 -1.56 4.70
N LEU A 76 -8.14 -1.78 5.69
CA LEU A 76 -8.53 -1.91 7.10
C LEU A 76 -8.86 -0.54 7.73
N TYR A 77 -9.82 0.17 7.13
CA TYR A 77 -10.25 1.46 7.63
C TYR A 77 -11.35 1.29 8.68
N ASP A 78 -11.06 1.69 9.91
CA ASP A 78 -12.05 1.87 10.97
C ASP A 78 -12.70 3.25 10.84
N LYS A 79 -14.01 3.29 11.04
CA LYS A 79 -14.79 4.53 11.09
C LYS A 79 -15.56 4.57 12.40
N PRO A 80 -14.91 5.00 13.50
CA PRO A 80 -15.56 5.10 14.79
C PRO A 80 -16.71 6.12 14.77
N ALA A 81 -17.61 6.04 15.74
CA ALA A 81 -18.78 6.91 15.85
C ALA A 81 -18.43 8.41 15.85
N ASN A 82 -17.23 8.78 16.30
CA ASN A 82 -16.71 10.15 16.29
C ASN A 82 -16.24 10.66 14.91
N GLY A 83 -16.38 9.85 13.88
CA GLY A 83 -16.47 10.34 12.50
C GLY A 83 -15.21 10.38 11.67
N ARG A 84 -14.03 9.99 12.14
CA ARG A 84 -12.82 9.97 11.28
C ARG A 84 -12.44 8.55 10.89
N MET A 85 -12.41 8.32 9.59
CA MET A 85 -11.91 7.06 9.04
C MET A 85 -10.38 7.00 9.19
N THR A 86 -9.89 5.91 9.79
CA THR A 86 -8.46 5.72 10.07
C THR A 86 -8.03 4.34 9.64
N LEU A 87 -6.91 4.25 8.91
CA LEU A 87 -6.29 2.97 8.56
C LEU A 87 -5.69 2.31 9.81
N ARG A 88 -6.09 1.08 10.08
CA ARG A 88 -5.58 0.23 11.17
C ARG A 88 -4.59 -0.79 10.65
N SER A 89 -3.72 -1.26 11.52
CA SER A 89 -2.91 -2.45 11.26
C SER A 89 -3.72 -3.71 11.53
N ALA A 90 -3.34 -4.84 10.92
CA ALA A 90 -4.05 -6.09 11.14
C ALA A 90 -3.57 -6.80 12.42
N GLY A 91 -2.25 -6.92 12.61
CA GLY A 91 -1.67 -7.61 13.75
C GLY A 91 -0.17 -7.70 13.64
N ARG A 92 0.44 -8.49 14.51
CA ARG A 92 1.88 -8.72 14.51
C ARG A 92 2.18 -10.21 14.63
N LEU A 93 3.14 -10.67 13.83
CA LEU A 93 3.69 -12.02 13.95
C LEU A 93 5.12 -11.92 14.48
N ASN A 94 5.41 -12.69 15.52
CA ASN A 94 6.75 -12.86 16.08
C ASN A 94 7.21 -14.30 15.81
N VAL A 95 8.38 -14.45 15.22
CA VAL A 95 9.02 -15.75 14.97
C VAL A 95 10.29 -15.81 15.80
N ASN A 96 10.24 -16.51 16.91
CA ASN A 96 11.38 -16.75 17.82
C ASN A 96 11.99 -18.11 17.52
N LEU A 97 13.29 -18.13 17.22
CA LEU A 97 14.04 -19.33 16.85
C LEU A 97 14.62 -20.08 18.07
N GLY A 98 14.37 -19.60 19.29
CA GLY A 98 14.75 -20.24 20.54
C GLY A 98 16.21 -20.10 20.96
N VAL A 99 17.03 -19.43 20.15
CA VAL A 99 18.44 -19.11 20.45
C VAL A 99 18.79 -17.74 19.83
N PRO A 100 19.83 -17.04 20.35
CA PRO A 100 20.18 -15.70 19.86
C PRO A 100 20.84 -15.72 18.48
N CYS A 101 20.01 -15.82 17.44
CA CYS A 101 20.45 -15.92 16.05
C CYS A 101 20.92 -14.58 15.46
N TYR A 102 20.47 -13.43 16.03
CA TYR A 102 20.72 -12.09 15.50
C TYR A 102 21.33 -11.14 16.53
N SER A 103 21.80 -11.66 17.66
CA SER A 103 22.44 -10.84 18.69
C SER A 103 23.82 -10.37 18.24
N TYR A 104 24.07 -9.07 18.26
CA TYR A 104 25.40 -8.48 17.96
C TYR A 104 26.56 -9.10 18.73
N MET A 105 26.32 -9.56 19.98
CA MET A 105 27.37 -10.18 20.80
C MET A 105 27.81 -11.55 20.27
N HIS A 106 27.02 -12.19 19.44
CA HIS A 106 27.24 -13.57 19.01
C HIS A 106 27.35 -13.72 17.49
N LEU A 107 27.10 -12.64 16.77
CA LEU A 107 27.05 -12.66 15.32
C LEU A 107 28.45 -12.85 14.72
N ALA A 108 28.63 -13.90 13.93
CA ALA A 108 29.85 -14.16 13.16
C ALA A 108 29.72 -13.70 11.71
N ASP A 109 28.50 -13.83 11.15
CA ASP A 109 28.16 -13.39 9.79
C ASP A 109 26.69 -13.06 9.69
N PHE A 110 26.36 -12.03 8.88
CA PHE A 110 24.99 -11.60 8.65
C PHE A 110 24.84 -10.89 7.31
N GLU A 111 23.82 -11.25 6.56
CA GLU A 111 23.30 -10.49 5.45
C GLU A 111 21.77 -10.57 5.42
N ALA A 112 21.11 -9.43 5.33
CA ALA A 112 19.70 -9.34 4.98
C ALA A 112 19.56 -8.53 3.70
N ARG A 113 19.00 -9.13 2.65
CA ARG A 113 18.87 -8.55 1.32
C ARG A 113 17.42 -8.60 0.84
N LEU A 114 16.83 -7.42 0.66
CA LEU A 114 15.57 -7.28 -0.07
C LEU A 114 15.90 -7.12 -1.55
N SER A 115 15.66 -8.17 -2.32
CA SER A 115 15.80 -8.14 -3.77
C SER A 115 14.63 -7.38 -4.40
N LEU A 116 14.91 -6.26 -5.06
CA LEU A 116 13.90 -5.51 -5.80
C LEU A 116 13.36 -6.31 -6.97
N GLN A 117 14.24 -7.04 -7.68
CA GLN A 117 13.88 -7.90 -8.81
C GLN A 117 12.83 -8.95 -8.43
N ASN A 118 13.05 -9.60 -7.30
CA ASN A 118 12.26 -10.75 -6.86
C ASN A 118 11.17 -10.39 -5.84
N ALA A 119 11.20 -9.16 -5.31
CA ALA A 119 10.37 -8.71 -4.20
C ALA A 119 10.36 -9.73 -3.03
N ASP A 120 11.53 -10.22 -2.69
CA ASP A 120 11.76 -11.13 -1.57
C ASP A 120 12.90 -10.66 -0.67
N LEU A 121 12.75 -10.93 0.61
CA LEU A 121 13.79 -10.71 1.60
C LEU A 121 14.48 -12.04 1.91
N LYS A 122 15.80 -12.07 1.75
CA LYS A 122 16.65 -13.20 2.15
C LYS A 122 17.51 -12.77 3.31
N ILE A 123 17.50 -13.56 4.37
CA ILE A 123 18.24 -13.32 5.60
C ILE A 123 19.13 -14.53 5.85
N LYS A 124 20.42 -14.27 6.09
CA LYS A 124 21.39 -15.29 6.51
C LYS A 124 22.09 -14.80 7.76
N SER A 125 22.27 -15.69 8.71
CA SER A 125 23.10 -15.40 9.89
C SER A 125 23.89 -16.63 10.33
N SER A 126 25.03 -16.39 10.93
CA SER A 126 25.86 -17.39 11.58
C SER A 126 26.24 -16.94 12.98
N THR A 127 25.95 -17.76 13.97
CA THR A 127 26.31 -17.55 15.37
C THR A 127 26.92 -18.82 15.96
N PRO A 128 27.49 -18.82 17.18
CA PRO A 128 27.91 -20.04 17.87
C PRO A 128 26.75 -21.01 18.17
N PHE A 129 25.49 -20.57 18.03
CA PHE A 129 24.29 -21.36 18.38
C PHE A 129 23.64 -21.96 17.15
N ALA A 130 23.54 -21.22 16.05
CA ALA A 130 22.87 -21.68 14.83
C ALA A 130 23.38 -20.95 13.59
N ASP A 131 23.26 -21.61 12.44
CA ASP A 131 23.21 -20.97 11.13
C ASP A 131 21.77 -20.90 10.70
N THR A 132 21.30 -19.73 10.24
CA THR A 132 19.91 -19.53 9.82
C THR A 132 19.83 -19.02 8.41
N GLU A 133 18.82 -19.46 7.68
CA GLU A 133 18.42 -18.90 6.40
C GLU A 133 16.89 -18.72 6.38
N ILE A 134 16.45 -17.48 6.19
CA ILE A 134 15.02 -17.13 6.08
C ILE A 134 14.79 -16.47 4.73
N THR A 135 13.73 -16.89 4.02
CA THR A 135 13.24 -16.20 2.83
C THR A 135 11.78 -15.79 3.07
N SER A 136 11.47 -14.52 2.86
CA SER A 136 10.13 -13.97 3.09
C SER A 136 9.64 -13.17 1.90
N TRP A 137 8.39 -13.38 1.47
CA TRP A 137 7.74 -12.59 0.40
C TRP A 137 6.21 -12.59 0.58
N VAL A 138 5.56 -11.55 0.06
CA VAL A 138 4.10 -11.52 -0.11
C VAL A 138 3.79 -11.89 -1.53
N ASP A 139 2.93 -12.90 -1.76
CA ASP A 139 2.61 -13.34 -3.12
C ASP A 139 1.99 -12.22 -3.94
N ALA A 140 2.49 -12.01 -5.15
CA ALA A 140 2.06 -10.92 -6.01
C ALA A 140 0.61 -11.05 -6.49
N ASN A 141 0.03 -12.25 -6.46
CA ASN A 141 -1.27 -12.55 -7.05
C ASN A 141 -2.33 -12.97 -6.02
N SER A 142 -1.95 -13.11 -4.75
CA SER A 142 -2.89 -13.46 -3.67
C SER A 142 -2.47 -12.82 -2.34
N ASN A 143 -3.42 -12.66 -1.41
CA ASN A 143 -3.15 -12.13 -0.08
C ASN A 143 -2.58 -13.23 0.83
N VAL A 144 -1.45 -13.81 0.40
CA VAL A 144 -0.67 -14.79 1.16
C VAL A 144 0.75 -14.30 1.34
N TRP A 145 1.18 -14.20 2.59
CA TRP A 145 2.56 -13.95 2.97
C TRP A 145 3.25 -15.27 3.31
N VAL A 146 4.40 -15.53 2.73
CA VAL A 146 5.16 -16.78 2.91
C VAL A 146 6.49 -16.48 3.59
N ILE A 147 6.83 -17.28 4.61
CA ILE A 147 8.12 -17.25 5.28
C ILE A 147 8.68 -18.67 5.26
N ASP A 148 9.83 -18.89 4.61
CA ASP A 148 10.57 -20.15 4.59
C ASP A 148 11.73 -20.04 5.58
N CYS A 149 11.70 -20.82 6.66
CA CYS A 149 12.67 -20.81 7.72
C CYS A 149 13.52 -22.08 7.70
N GLN A 150 14.83 -21.91 7.76
CA GLN A 150 15.80 -23.00 7.96
C GLN A 150 16.77 -22.62 9.07
N ALA A 151 17.04 -23.53 9.99
CA ALA A 151 17.99 -23.32 11.07
C ALA A 151 18.77 -24.61 11.34
N ASP A 152 20.10 -24.53 11.30
CA ASP A 152 21.04 -25.59 11.65
C ASP A 152 21.70 -25.26 13.00
N TYR A 153 21.26 -25.92 14.08
CA TYR A 153 21.72 -25.63 15.43
C TYR A 153 23.05 -26.34 15.71
N LYS A 154 24.06 -25.59 16.16
CA LYS A 154 25.46 -26.04 16.27
C LYS A 154 25.83 -26.71 17.61
N LYS A 155 25.08 -26.47 18.69
CA LYS A 155 25.37 -26.96 20.03
C LYS A 155 24.23 -27.81 20.56
N THR A 156 24.49 -28.53 21.64
CA THR A 156 23.42 -29.19 22.38
C THR A 156 22.40 -28.14 22.81
N LEU A 157 21.20 -28.29 22.33
CA LEU A 157 20.11 -27.35 22.61
C LEU A 157 19.75 -27.38 24.10
N PRO A 158 19.41 -26.23 24.70
CA PRO A 158 18.87 -26.22 26.06
C PRO A 158 17.65 -27.12 26.17
N SER A 159 17.54 -27.85 27.29
CA SER A 159 16.34 -28.66 27.56
C SER A 159 15.08 -27.77 27.57
N GLY A 160 14.08 -28.16 26.79
CA GLY A 160 12.85 -27.40 26.65
C GLY A 160 12.93 -26.18 25.73
N ALA A 161 14.03 -25.99 25.01
CA ALA A 161 14.11 -24.94 23.98
C ALA A 161 13.12 -25.21 22.85
N VAL A 162 12.40 -24.19 22.41
CA VAL A 162 11.34 -24.27 21.40
C VAL A 162 11.42 -23.11 20.41
N ASN A 163 11.05 -23.36 19.18
CA ASN A 163 10.60 -22.32 18.30
C ASN A 163 9.20 -21.86 18.72
N ARG A 164 9.00 -20.57 18.71
CA ARG A 164 7.71 -19.97 19.00
C ARG A 164 7.31 -19.02 17.89
N ILE A 165 6.13 -19.23 17.33
CA ILE A 165 5.53 -18.37 16.32
C ILE A 165 4.24 -17.81 16.96
N SER A 166 4.25 -16.52 17.31
CA SER A 166 3.12 -15.88 18.00
C SER A 166 2.41 -14.91 17.07
N LEU A 167 1.10 -15.05 16.96
CA LEU A 167 0.22 -14.06 16.34
C LEU A 167 -0.47 -13.27 17.44
N GLU A 168 -0.31 -11.94 17.39
CA GLU A 168 -0.85 -11.05 18.42
C GLU A 168 -1.62 -9.86 17.84
N ARG A 169 -2.59 -9.41 18.64
CA ARG A 169 -3.26 -8.14 18.44
C ARG A 169 -3.18 -7.35 19.75
N TRP A 170 -2.52 -6.21 19.70
CA TRP A 170 -2.35 -5.33 20.86
C TRP A 170 -3.68 -4.79 21.39
N GLY A 171 -3.67 -4.35 22.63
CA GLY A 171 -4.73 -3.61 23.27
C GLY A 171 -4.74 -2.13 22.83
N SER A 172 -5.46 -1.30 23.59
CA SER A 172 -5.42 0.15 23.34
C SER A 172 -4.01 0.67 23.59
N CYS A 173 -3.53 1.48 22.66
CA CYS A 173 -2.23 2.11 22.76
C CYS A 173 -2.44 3.62 22.93
N ASP A 174 -1.91 4.20 24.03
CA ASP A 174 -1.86 5.65 24.20
C ASP A 174 -0.60 6.18 23.54
N PHE A 175 -0.76 6.80 22.40
CA PHE A 175 0.33 7.42 21.67
C PHE A 175 0.34 8.91 21.98
N GLY A 176 1.11 9.32 22.98
CA GLY A 176 1.37 10.71 23.26
C GLY A 176 2.07 11.37 22.06
N GLY A 177 1.43 12.29 21.41
CA GLY A 177 1.98 13.03 20.27
C GLY A 177 1.34 14.41 20.11
N TRP A 178 1.84 15.20 19.18
CA TRP A 178 1.34 16.55 18.92
C TRP A 178 -0.16 16.56 18.58
N TYR A 179 -0.67 15.49 18.00
CA TYR A 179 -2.10 15.22 17.79
C TYR A 179 -2.73 14.26 18.80
N GLY A 180 -2.04 13.96 19.88
CA GLY A 180 -2.36 12.90 20.85
C GLY A 180 -3.77 12.92 21.43
N SER A 181 -4.41 14.09 21.54
CA SER A 181 -5.81 14.17 21.98
C SER A 181 -6.82 13.79 20.90
N ARG A 182 -6.47 13.90 19.62
CA ARG A 182 -7.33 13.52 18.49
C ARG A 182 -7.12 12.07 18.08
N ASP A 183 -5.91 11.57 18.26
CA ASP A 183 -5.56 10.18 17.96
C ASP A 183 -5.92 9.23 19.11
N ARG A 184 -6.11 9.73 20.36
CA ARG A 184 -6.63 8.95 21.50
C ARG A 184 -8.00 8.36 21.21
N ASP A 185 -8.88 9.11 20.57
CA ASP A 185 -10.22 8.63 20.23
C ASP A 185 -10.17 7.48 19.22
N VAL A 186 -9.13 7.46 18.38
CA VAL A 186 -8.86 6.40 17.42
C VAL A 186 -8.28 5.16 18.10
N ALA A 187 -7.39 5.34 19.09
CA ALA A 187 -6.77 4.23 19.82
C ALA A 187 -7.74 3.56 20.83
N ASN A 188 -8.73 4.29 21.31
CA ASN A 188 -9.72 3.77 22.27
C ASN A 188 -10.88 3.02 21.61
N GLY A 189 -11.10 3.21 20.30
CA GLY A 189 -12.11 2.49 19.53
C GLY A 189 -11.62 1.11 19.04
N LEU A 190 -10.95 0.35 19.92
CA LEU A 190 -10.54 -1.01 19.57
C LEU A 190 -11.75 -1.91 19.49
N GLY A 191 -11.88 -2.55 18.34
CA GLY A 191 -12.84 -3.61 18.15
C GLY A 191 -12.59 -4.82 19.07
N THR A 192 -13.44 -5.79 18.99
CA THR A 192 -13.30 -7.04 19.74
C THR A 192 -12.35 -7.97 19.02
N ALA A 193 -11.05 -7.84 19.25
CA ALA A 193 -10.08 -8.78 18.73
C ALA A 193 -10.14 -10.10 19.51
N LYS A 194 -10.13 -11.21 18.79
CA LYS A 194 -10.03 -12.55 19.37
C LYS A 194 -9.03 -13.37 18.60
N VAL A 195 -8.13 -14.02 19.31
CA VAL A 195 -7.21 -15.00 18.73
C VAL A 195 -7.61 -16.40 19.18
N ASN A 196 -7.98 -17.22 18.22
CA ASN A 196 -8.48 -18.56 18.44
C ASN A 196 -7.66 -19.60 17.66
N ARG A 197 -7.84 -20.86 18.00
CA ARG A 197 -7.39 -22.01 17.21
C ARG A 197 -8.53 -22.51 16.34
N GLN A 198 -8.24 -22.79 15.08
CA GLN A 198 -9.11 -23.56 14.21
C GLN A 198 -8.27 -24.65 13.52
N GLU A 199 -8.48 -25.90 13.88
CA GLU A 199 -7.65 -27.05 13.46
C GLU A 199 -6.15 -26.81 13.71
N ASN A 200 -5.35 -26.63 12.65
CA ASN A 200 -3.91 -26.37 12.71
C ASN A 200 -3.54 -24.89 12.54
N ASP A 201 -4.52 -24.01 12.46
CA ASP A 201 -4.33 -22.59 12.22
C ASP A 201 -4.52 -21.76 13.50
N ILE A 202 -3.76 -20.70 13.63
CA ILE A 202 -4.11 -19.59 14.52
C ILE A 202 -4.93 -18.59 13.71
N ILE A 203 -6.10 -18.26 14.21
CA ILE A 203 -7.03 -17.31 13.61
C ILE A 203 -7.17 -16.09 14.52
N LEU A 204 -6.83 -14.92 14.02
CA LEU A 204 -7.12 -13.63 14.64
C LEU A 204 -8.30 -13.00 13.92
N GLU A 205 -9.38 -12.74 14.63
CA GLU A 205 -10.56 -12.04 14.13
C GLU A 205 -10.72 -10.73 14.88
N GLU A 206 -11.03 -9.67 14.16
CA GLU A 206 -11.38 -8.38 14.75
C GLU A 206 -12.53 -7.74 13.98
N LYS A 207 -13.46 -7.13 14.72
CA LYS A 207 -14.50 -6.27 14.18
C LYS A 207 -14.30 -4.87 14.73
N PHE A 208 -14.12 -3.90 13.85
CA PHE A 208 -14.00 -2.49 14.20
C PHE A 208 -15.36 -1.87 14.55
N GLU A 209 -15.32 -0.79 15.29
CA GLU A 209 -16.52 -0.04 15.70
C GLU A 209 -17.33 0.42 14.48
N GLY A 210 -16.66 0.83 13.41
CA GLY A 210 -17.28 1.22 12.14
C GLY A 210 -17.88 0.09 11.33
N GLY A 211 -17.83 -1.15 11.83
CA GLY A 211 -18.48 -2.33 11.26
C GLY A 211 -17.60 -3.19 10.35
N LEU A 212 -16.49 -2.67 9.82
CA LEU A 212 -15.52 -3.49 9.07
C LEU A 212 -14.95 -4.56 10.00
N HIS A 213 -14.86 -5.77 9.51
CA HIS A 213 -14.20 -6.87 10.20
C HIS A 213 -13.20 -7.56 9.29
N PHE A 214 -12.21 -8.21 9.90
CA PHE A 214 -11.15 -8.90 9.17
C PHE A 214 -10.66 -10.12 9.93
N THR A 215 -9.96 -10.99 9.21
CA THR A 215 -9.32 -12.19 9.76
C THR A 215 -7.88 -12.27 9.28
N ILE A 216 -6.98 -12.62 10.20
CA ILE A 216 -5.65 -13.16 9.88
C ILE A 216 -5.71 -14.66 10.16
N ALA A 217 -5.31 -15.48 9.19
CA ALA A 217 -5.04 -16.89 9.40
C ALA A 217 -3.53 -17.15 9.28
N CYS A 218 -2.96 -17.92 10.21
CA CYS A 218 -1.55 -18.29 10.22
C CYS A 218 -1.41 -19.81 10.38
N ARG A 219 -0.63 -20.43 9.47
CA ARG A 219 -0.38 -21.89 9.41
C ARG A 219 1.11 -22.17 9.30
N VAL A 220 1.57 -23.19 10.01
CA VAL A 220 2.94 -23.73 9.88
C VAL A 220 2.92 -25.07 9.16
N LEU A 221 3.71 -25.17 8.09
CA LEU A 221 3.82 -26.38 7.28
C LEU A 221 5.09 -27.18 7.60
N LYS A 222 5.01 -28.52 7.48
CA LYS A 222 6.12 -29.48 7.56
C LYS A 222 6.70 -29.70 8.95
N THR A 223 6.10 -29.16 9.99
CA THR A 223 6.60 -29.33 11.36
C THR A 223 5.41 -29.49 12.30
N PRO A 224 5.38 -30.53 13.15
CA PRO A 224 4.36 -30.65 14.17
C PRO A 224 4.40 -29.44 15.10
N THR A 225 3.27 -28.82 15.32
CA THR A 225 3.15 -27.69 16.23
C THR A 225 2.09 -27.94 17.29
N GLU A 226 2.37 -27.48 18.49
CA GLU A 226 1.36 -27.32 19.53
C GLU A 226 0.87 -25.89 19.55
N ILE A 227 -0.44 -25.69 19.59
CA ILE A 227 -1.00 -24.35 19.67
C ILE A 227 -1.36 -24.04 21.13
N LEU A 228 -0.72 -23.01 21.66
CA LEU A 228 -0.99 -22.48 23.00
C LEU A 228 -1.72 -21.15 22.89
N ARG A 229 -2.85 -21.05 23.57
CA ARG A 229 -3.52 -19.78 23.80
C ARG A 229 -2.80 -19.06 24.95
N VAL A 230 -2.21 -17.92 24.65
CA VAL A 230 -1.51 -17.08 25.63
C VAL A 230 -2.49 -16.12 26.31
N SER A 231 -3.37 -15.50 25.50
CA SER A 231 -4.42 -14.59 25.96
C SER A 231 -5.57 -14.54 24.96
N ASP A 232 -6.55 -13.68 25.19
CA ASP A 232 -7.60 -13.41 24.19
C ASP A 232 -7.07 -12.73 22.94
N ARG A 233 -5.85 -12.15 23.00
CA ARG A 233 -5.23 -11.36 21.95
C ARG A 233 -3.94 -11.96 21.41
N GLU A 234 -3.51 -13.11 21.91
CA GLU A 234 -2.29 -13.77 21.50
C GLU A 234 -2.43 -15.30 21.56
N SER A 235 -2.00 -15.95 20.49
CA SER A 235 -1.78 -17.41 20.47
C SER A 235 -0.45 -17.72 19.82
N SER A 236 0.18 -18.79 20.26
CA SER A 236 1.49 -19.22 19.78
C SER A 236 1.44 -20.63 19.27
N MET A 237 2.15 -20.90 18.18
CA MET A 237 2.54 -22.23 17.74
C MET A 237 3.93 -22.53 18.29
N ILE A 238 4.07 -23.67 18.96
CA ILE A 238 5.31 -24.11 19.59
C ILE A 238 5.78 -25.38 18.92
N THR A 239 7.06 -25.40 18.59
CA THR A 239 7.75 -26.57 18.03
C THR A 239 9.01 -26.85 18.81
N PRO A 240 9.20 -28.08 19.35
CA PRO A 240 10.47 -28.45 19.95
C PRO A 240 11.64 -28.25 18.98
N LEU A 241 12.79 -27.76 19.46
CA LEU A 241 13.97 -27.60 18.64
C LEU A 241 14.57 -28.97 18.30
N SER A 242 15.01 -29.11 17.05
CA SER A 242 15.83 -30.22 16.56
C SER A 242 17.11 -29.66 15.93
N SER A 243 18.15 -30.51 15.77
CA SER A 243 19.45 -30.06 15.24
C SER A 243 19.34 -29.40 13.86
N LYS A 244 18.37 -29.82 13.06
CA LYS A 244 18.01 -29.18 11.78
C LYS A 244 16.52 -28.96 11.75
N GLN A 245 16.14 -27.73 11.52
CA GLN A 245 14.74 -27.37 11.35
C GLN A 245 14.49 -26.72 10.01
N LYS A 246 13.40 -27.13 9.37
CA LYS A 246 12.91 -26.56 8.14
C LYS A 246 11.40 -26.54 8.15
N TYR A 247 10.82 -25.35 8.16
CA TYR A 247 9.37 -25.16 8.15
C TYR A 247 9.00 -23.92 7.34
N LYS A 248 7.73 -23.82 7.03
CA LYS A 248 7.18 -22.65 6.33
C LYS A 248 6.00 -22.12 7.08
N ILE A 249 5.90 -20.81 7.14
CA ILE A 249 4.77 -20.09 7.71
C ILE A 249 4.00 -19.46 6.57
N LEU A 250 2.69 -19.72 6.52
CA LEU A 250 1.75 -19.05 5.62
C LEU A 250 0.86 -18.15 6.45
N ILE A 251 0.66 -16.93 5.98
CA ILE A 251 -0.21 -15.94 6.60
C ILE A 251 -1.13 -15.38 5.53
N SER A 252 -2.42 -15.33 5.80
CA SER A 252 -3.41 -14.66 4.94
C SER A 252 -4.17 -13.62 5.71
N VAL A 253 -4.59 -12.54 5.02
CA VAL A 253 -5.44 -11.48 5.60
C VAL A 253 -6.59 -11.19 4.66
N VAL A 254 -7.79 -11.28 5.17
CA VAL A 254 -9.03 -11.02 4.42
C VAL A 254 -9.93 -10.09 5.24
N SER A 255 -10.51 -9.10 4.59
CA SER A 255 -11.47 -8.18 5.19
C SER A 255 -12.90 -8.44 4.71
N SER A 256 -13.88 -7.83 5.38
CA SER A 256 -15.27 -7.82 4.93
C SER A 256 -15.51 -7.04 3.63
N ASN A 257 -14.50 -6.36 3.11
CA ASN A 257 -14.53 -5.80 1.76
C ASN A 257 -14.23 -6.85 0.68
N ASP A 258 -13.54 -7.94 1.04
CA ASP A 258 -13.13 -9.00 0.13
C ASP A 258 -14.15 -10.14 0.10
N SER A 259 -14.74 -10.45 1.27
CA SER A 259 -15.65 -11.59 1.45
C SER A 259 -16.65 -11.35 2.58
N ASP A 260 -17.86 -11.85 2.42
CA ASP A 260 -18.87 -11.87 3.49
C ASP A 260 -18.46 -12.78 4.67
N ASN A 261 -17.55 -13.71 4.44
CA ASN A 261 -16.96 -14.57 5.46
C ASN A 261 -15.43 -14.53 5.41
N PRO A 262 -14.80 -13.49 5.99
CA PRO A 262 -13.34 -13.33 5.94
C PRO A 262 -12.57 -14.52 6.51
N THR A 263 -13.08 -15.16 7.57
CA THR A 263 -12.41 -16.30 8.22
C THR A 263 -12.31 -17.49 7.29
N GLN A 264 -13.41 -17.87 6.66
CA GLN A 264 -13.43 -18.98 5.72
C GLN A 264 -12.57 -18.70 4.48
N GLU A 265 -12.61 -17.47 3.98
CA GLU A 265 -11.79 -17.11 2.81
C GLU A 265 -10.30 -17.03 3.17
N ALA A 266 -9.92 -16.54 4.36
CA ALA A 266 -8.54 -16.54 4.80
C ALA A 266 -7.97 -17.97 4.89
N ILE A 267 -8.71 -18.92 5.44
CA ILE A 267 -8.33 -20.33 5.48
C ILE A 267 -8.24 -20.91 4.07
N SER A 268 -9.23 -20.62 3.21
CA SER A 268 -9.24 -21.06 1.80
C SER A 268 -8.00 -20.60 1.02
N LEU A 269 -7.50 -19.39 1.29
CA LEU A 269 -6.28 -18.88 0.68
C LEU A 269 -5.04 -19.70 1.11
N LEU A 270 -4.96 -20.08 2.40
CA LEU A 270 -3.90 -20.95 2.90
C LEU A 270 -3.98 -22.34 2.27
N ASP A 271 -5.18 -22.94 2.18
CA ASP A 271 -5.41 -24.23 1.54
C ASP A 271 -4.99 -24.23 0.07
N LYS A 272 -5.39 -23.19 -0.68
CA LYS A 272 -5.00 -23.00 -2.08
C LYS A 272 -3.49 -22.88 -2.24
N ALA A 273 -2.83 -22.13 -1.36
CA ALA A 273 -1.37 -21.96 -1.40
C ALA A 273 -0.63 -23.27 -1.07
N GLU A 274 -1.14 -24.06 -0.14
CA GLU A 274 -0.57 -25.37 0.22
C GLU A 274 -0.73 -26.38 -0.92
N VAL A 275 -1.92 -26.52 -1.51
CA VAL A 275 -2.23 -27.43 -2.62
C VAL A 275 -1.44 -27.06 -3.89
N LYS A 276 -1.35 -25.77 -4.20
CA LYS A 276 -0.66 -25.28 -5.42
C LYS A 276 0.84 -25.58 -5.44
N THR A 277 1.41 -26.02 -4.37
CA THR A 277 2.84 -26.06 -4.08
C THR A 277 3.49 -24.66 -4.05
N LEU A 278 4.31 -24.41 -3.04
CA LEU A 278 4.97 -23.11 -2.89
C LEU A 278 5.93 -22.78 -4.04
N THR A 279 6.40 -23.82 -4.77
CA THR A 279 7.22 -23.64 -5.97
C THR A 279 6.42 -23.03 -7.12
N ALA A 280 5.19 -23.49 -7.35
CA ALA A 280 4.32 -22.90 -8.38
C ALA A 280 3.88 -21.47 -8.01
N LEU A 281 3.52 -21.26 -6.73
CA LEU A 281 3.19 -19.92 -6.21
C LEU A 281 4.38 -18.96 -6.41
N ARG A 282 5.59 -19.40 -6.06
CA ARG A 282 6.81 -18.62 -6.26
C ARG A 282 7.08 -18.28 -7.72
N LYS A 283 6.86 -19.22 -8.63
CA LYS A 283 7.03 -18.99 -10.07
C LYS A 283 6.09 -17.90 -10.60
N GLU A 284 4.84 -17.90 -10.19
CA GLU A 284 3.86 -16.89 -10.60
C GLU A 284 4.18 -15.51 -9.99
N HIS A 285 4.59 -15.46 -8.73
CA HIS A 285 5.08 -14.27 -8.08
C HIS A 285 6.25 -13.65 -8.87
N LEU A 286 7.27 -14.42 -9.18
CA LEU A 286 8.43 -13.97 -9.95
C LEU A 286 8.04 -13.52 -11.37
N SER A 287 7.10 -14.22 -12.02
CA SER A 287 6.60 -13.85 -13.35
C SER A 287 5.94 -12.47 -13.32
N TRP A 288 5.14 -12.18 -12.29
CA TRP A 288 4.51 -10.86 -12.13
C TRP A 288 5.55 -9.75 -11.96
N TRP A 289 6.54 -9.93 -11.08
CA TRP A 289 7.59 -8.93 -10.84
C TRP A 289 8.50 -8.74 -12.05
N THR A 290 8.84 -9.81 -12.77
CA THR A 290 9.58 -9.73 -14.03
C THR A 290 8.81 -8.89 -15.05
N HIS A 291 7.51 -9.12 -15.20
CA HIS A 291 6.68 -8.30 -16.08
C HIS A 291 6.61 -6.84 -15.61
N PHE A 292 6.45 -6.58 -14.31
CA PHE A 292 6.44 -5.24 -13.74
C PHE A 292 7.73 -4.47 -14.09
N TRP A 293 8.89 -5.08 -13.84
CA TRP A 293 10.17 -4.44 -14.11
C TRP A 293 10.43 -4.22 -15.60
N SER A 294 9.91 -5.07 -16.47
CA SER A 294 10.08 -4.95 -17.93
C SER A 294 9.40 -3.72 -18.54
N LYS A 295 8.50 -3.04 -17.82
CA LYS A 295 7.72 -1.90 -18.32
C LYS A 295 8.51 -0.60 -18.46
N SER A 296 9.56 -0.40 -17.65
CA SER A 296 10.30 0.86 -17.60
C SER A 296 11.73 0.65 -17.10
N PHE A 297 12.64 1.41 -17.67
CA PHE A 297 14.07 1.38 -17.36
C PHE A 297 14.63 2.79 -17.32
N VAL A 298 15.46 3.07 -16.32
CA VAL A 298 16.20 4.33 -16.17
C VAL A 298 17.64 4.01 -15.83
N HIS A 299 18.58 4.69 -16.47
CA HIS A 299 19.97 4.71 -16.10
C HIS A 299 20.43 6.17 -15.97
N LEU A 300 20.94 6.53 -14.80
CA LEU A 300 21.39 7.87 -14.46
C LEU A 300 22.88 7.84 -14.07
N ALA A 301 23.58 8.95 -14.35
CA ALA A 301 24.96 9.10 -13.87
C ALA A 301 25.04 9.27 -12.33
N ASP A 302 23.94 9.67 -11.71
CA ASP A 302 23.81 9.81 -10.25
C ASP A 302 23.16 8.54 -9.68
N ASN A 303 23.95 7.69 -9.06
CA ASN A 303 23.49 6.43 -8.46
C ASN A 303 22.48 6.66 -7.34
N TYR A 304 22.53 7.77 -6.62
CA TYR A 304 21.59 8.05 -5.53
C TYR A 304 20.18 8.32 -6.08
N LEU A 305 20.07 9.15 -7.10
CA LEU A 305 18.80 9.41 -7.77
C LEU A 305 18.24 8.17 -8.46
N GLU A 306 19.11 7.35 -9.05
CA GLU A 306 18.71 6.09 -9.66
C GLU A 306 18.19 5.10 -8.61
N ASN A 307 18.84 4.99 -7.45
CA ASN A 307 18.35 4.17 -6.34
C ASN A 307 16.97 4.63 -5.86
N ILE A 308 16.75 5.94 -5.71
CA ILE A 308 15.43 6.48 -5.34
C ILE A 308 14.36 6.07 -6.35
N TYR A 309 14.67 6.13 -7.65
CA TYR A 309 13.74 5.73 -8.71
C TYR A 309 13.31 4.26 -8.56
N TYR A 310 14.26 3.31 -8.42
CA TYR A 310 13.94 1.89 -8.34
C TYR A 310 13.29 1.51 -7.01
N ILE A 311 13.75 2.04 -5.89
CA ILE A 311 13.13 1.82 -4.57
C ILE A 311 11.69 2.36 -4.57
N ARG A 312 11.47 3.58 -5.08
CA ARG A 312 10.11 4.15 -5.19
C ARG A 312 9.20 3.29 -6.06
N ARG A 313 9.67 2.80 -7.21
CA ARG A 313 8.90 1.90 -8.07
C ARG A 313 8.53 0.61 -7.34
N TYR A 314 9.48 0.01 -6.64
CA TYR A 314 9.22 -1.15 -5.79
C TYR A 314 8.13 -0.87 -4.75
N LEU A 315 8.26 0.23 -4.02
CA LEU A 315 7.29 0.62 -2.98
C LEU A 315 5.89 0.82 -3.56
N MET A 316 5.76 1.43 -4.72
CA MET A 316 4.46 1.60 -5.39
C MET A 316 3.89 0.29 -5.91
N GLY A 317 4.70 -0.55 -6.53
CA GLY A 317 4.29 -1.89 -7.01
C GLY A 317 3.86 -2.82 -5.89
N SER A 318 4.45 -2.67 -4.70
CA SER A 318 4.15 -3.47 -3.50
C SER A 318 3.07 -2.86 -2.59
N SER A 319 2.55 -1.65 -2.89
CA SER A 319 1.56 -0.98 -2.02
C SER A 319 0.31 -0.43 -2.70
N SER A 320 0.28 -0.26 -4.04
CA SER A 320 -0.84 0.39 -4.76
C SER A 320 -1.51 -0.54 -5.76
N ARG A 321 -2.17 -1.60 -5.27
CA ARG A 321 -2.91 -2.57 -6.10
C ARG A 321 -4.20 -3.07 -5.43
N GLY A 322 -4.45 -2.63 -4.20
CA GLY A 322 -5.64 -2.97 -3.44
C GLY A 322 -6.81 -2.03 -3.70
N LYS A 323 -7.80 -2.08 -2.83
CA LYS A 323 -9.07 -1.34 -2.95
C LYS A 323 -8.91 0.17 -2.88
N TYR A 324 -7.97 0.67 -2.07
CA TYR A 324 -7.77 2.10 -1.82
C TYR A 324 -6.36 2.56 -2.21
N PRO A 325 -6.18 3.86 -2.48
CA PRO A 325 -4.86 4.40 -2.76
C PRO A 325 -3.96 4.33 -1.52
N VAL A 326 -2.65 4.35 -1.77
CA VAL A 326 -1.64 4.41 -0.71
C VAL A 326 -1.78 5.72 0.03
N PRO A 327 -2.03 5.73 1.34
CA PRO A 327 -1.97 6.94 2.13
C PRO A 327 -0.52 7.41 2.29
N PHE A 328 -0.31 8.71 2.32
CA PHE A 328 1.03 9.30 2.41
C PHE A 328 1.75 9.00 3.74
N ASN A 329 1.01 8.67 4.78
CA ASN A 329 1.51 8.50 6.15
C ASN A 329 1.74 7.03 6.53
N GLY A 330 2.50 6.32 5.71
CA GLY A 330 3.01 4.98 5.99
C GLY A 330 2.24 3.82 5.33
N GLY A 331 0.95 3.91 5.12
CA GLY A 331 0.18 2.87 4.41
C GLY A 331 0.42 1.47 4.96
N LEU A 332 0.95 0.57 4.13
CA LEU A 332 1.33 -0.80 4.51
C LEU A 332 2.61 -0.87 5.35
N TRP A 333 3.40 0.21 5.43
CA TRP A 333 4.73 0.25 6.06
C TRP A 333 4.73 0.74 7.50
N THR A 334 3.58 0.81 8.13
CA THR A 334 3.47 1.26 9.52
C THR A 334 3.89 0.15 10.48
N THR A 335 4.69 0.50 11.49
CA THR A 335 5.24 -0.42 12.49
C THR A 335 4.86 -0.06 13.92
N ASN A 336 4.32 1.13 14.13
CA ASN A 336 3.97 1.64 15.45
C ASN A 336 2.51 1.34 15.80
N TYR A 337 2.18 0.05 15.87
CA TYR A 337 0.83 -0.45 16.20
C TYR A 337 -0.24 0.18 15.28
N ASP A 338 -1.27 0.83 15.85
CA ASP A 338 -2.30 1.57 15.11
C ASP A 338 -2.04 3.07 15.00
N HIS A 339 -0.88 3.55 15.48
CA HIS A 339 -0.59 4.97 15.43
C HIS A 339 -0.41 5.46 14.00
N ARG A 340 -1.16 6.49 13.64
CA ARG A 340 -1.09 7.20 12.36
C ARG A 340 -1.13 8.69 12.62
N GLN A 341 -0.08 9.39 12.27
CA GLN A 341 -0.12 10.85 12.24
C GLN A 341 -0.99 11.27 11.04
N TRP A 342 -1.90 12.22 11.24
CA TRP A 342 -2.91 12.58 10.23
C TRP A 342 -3.69 11.36 9.71
N ALA A 343 -4.39 10.70 10.62
CA ALA A 343 -5.09 9.44 10.34
C ALA A 343 -6.09 9.53 9.17
N THR A 344 -6.65 10.71 8.92
CA THR A 344 -7.58 10.95 7.81
C THR A 344 -6.80 11.14 6.50
N PRO A 345 -7.21 10.52 5.38
CA PRO A 345 -6.61 10.75 4.09
C PRO A 345 -6.63 12.23 3.68
N HIS A 346 -5.50 12.71 3.17
CA HIS A 346 -5.34 14.07 2.63
C HIS A 346 -5.03 13.97 1.14
N HIS A 347 -5.79 14.72 0.34
CA HIS A 347 -5.72 14.67 -1.11
C HIS A 347 -4.33 15.07 -1.64
N TRP A 348 -3.83 16.24 -1.24
CA TRP A 348 -2.54 16.75 -1.72
C TRP A 348 -1.40 15.76 -1.47
N ASN A 349 -1.25 15.32 -0.24
CA ASN A 349 -0.17 14.41 0.17
C ASN A 349 -0.31 13.03 -0.48
N THR A 350 -1.54 12.53 -0.65
CA THR A 350 -1.78 11.23 -1.30
C THR A 350 -1.41 11.29 -2.77
N GLN A 351 -1.80 12.35 -3.51
CA GLN A 351 -1.53 12.45 -4.94
C GLN A 351 -0.04 12.50 -5.28
N GLU A 352 0.81 13.05 -4.40
CA GLU A 352 2.25 13.13 -4.61
C GLU A 352 2.88 11.74 -4.81
N SER A 353 2.36 10.72 -4.11
CA SER A 353 2.79 9.34 -4.29
C SER A 353 2.48 8.80 -5.69
N TYR A 354 1.50 9.37 -6.38
CA TYR A 354 1.03 8.94 -7.71
C TYR A 354 1.65 9.71 -8.87
N TRP A 355 2.34 10.83 -8.59
CA TRP A 355 3.00 11.58 -9.65
C TRP A 355 4.10 10.74 -10.31
N GLY A 356 4.15 10.79 -11.62
CA GLY A 356 5.13 10.10 -12.42
C GLY A 356 4.81 8.64 -12.78
N LEU A 357 3.79 8.00 -12.20
CA LEU A 357 3.45 6.61 -12.53
C LEU A 357 3.09 6.43 -14.01
N ALA A 358 2.37 7.37 -14.60
CA ALA A 358 2.04 7.33 -16.03
C ALA A 358 3.29 7.39 -16.90
N VAL A 359 4.24 8.30 -16.60
CA VAL A 359 5.51 8.44 -17.31
C VAL A 359 6.39 7.21 -17.18
N GLN A 360 6.29 6.51 -16.01
CA GLN A 360 7.01 5.26 -15.74
C GLN A 360 6.38 4.03 -16.41
N ASN A 361 5.28 4.20 -17.15
CA ASN A 361 4.48 3.11 -17.71
C ASN A 361 3.89 2.17 -16.65
N ASP A 362 3.65 2.69 -15.44
CA ASP A 362 3.05 1.98 -14.31
C ASP A 362 1.58 2.40 -14.11
N CYS A 363 0.86 2.66 -15.21
CA CYS A 363 -0.51 3.19 -15.21
C CYS A 363 -1.49 2.31 -14.40
N ASP A 364 -1.30 0.99 -14.37
CA ASP A 364 -2.15 0.09 -13.60
C ASP A 364 -2.18 0.45 -12.09
N LEU A 365 -1.09 1.00 -11.57
CA LEU A 365 -1.00 1.44 -10.18
C LEU A 365 -1.80 2.72 -9.87
N LEU A 366 -2.26 3.45 -10.90
CA LEU A 366 -3.14 4.61 -10.75
C LEU A 366 -4.61 4.21 -10.49
N ARG A 367 -5.01 2.98 -10.82
CA ARG A 367 -6.41 2.55 -10.73
C ARG A 367 -7.00 2.68 -9.32
N PRO A 368 -6.35 2.25 -8.23
CA PRO A 368 -6.90 2.42 -6.88
C PRO A 368 -7.21 3.89 -6.55
N TYR A 369 -6.35 4.81 -7.01
CA TYR A 369 -6.55 6.25 -6.84
C TYR A 369 -7.76 6.74 -7.65
N ILE A 370 -7.81 6.45 -8.94
CA ILE A 370 -8.88 6.89 -9.85
C ILE A 370 -10.23 6.36 -9.39
N GLU A 371 -10.34 5.06 -9.15
CA GLU A 371 -11.60 4.40 -8.79
C GLU A 371 -12.15 4.89 -7.44
N THR A 372 -11.25 5.17 -6.47
CA THR A 372 -11.65 5.76 -5.19
C THR A 372 -12.36 7.10 -5.39
N TYR A 373 -11.82 8.00 -6.21
CA TYR A 373 -12.45 9.30 -6.44
C TYR A 373 -13.69 9.23 -7.32
N VAL A 374 -13.73 8.33 -8.29
CA VAL A 374 -14.94 8.09 -9.09
C VAL A 374 -16.09 7.62 -8.20
N ASN A 375 -15.82 6.76 -7.24
CA ASN A 375 -16.82 6.31 -6.26
C ASN A 375 -17.34 7.43 -5.33
N MET A 376 -16.61 8.55 -5.22
CA MET A 376 -17.02 9.72 -4.43
C MET A 376 -17.90 10.73 -5.20
N ILE A 377 -18.18 10.52 -6.50
CA ILE A 377 -19.00 11.44 -7.29
C ILE A 377 -20.32 11.81 -6.59
N PRO A 378 -21.12 10.88 -6.04
CA PRO A 378 -22.38 11.22 -5.39
C PRO A 378 -22.21 12.18 -4.21
N GLN A 379 -21.21 11.96 -3.36
CA GLN A 379 -20.93 12.78 -2.19
C GLN A 379 -20.35 14.14 -2.59
N GLY A 380 -19.48 14.16 -3.60
CA GLY A 380 -18.93 15.39 -4.16
C GLY A 380 -20.02 16.28 -4.77
N LYS A 381 -21.00 15.70 -5.47
CA LYS A 381 -22.19 16.42 -5.97
C LYS A 381 -23.08 16.95 -4.85
N ALA A 382 -23.25 16.18 -3.77
CA ALA A 382 -24.01 16.63 -2.61
C ALA A 382 -23.32 17.82 -1.93
N LEU A 383 -21.99 17.81 -1.83
CA LEU A 383 -21.23 18.93 -1.28
C LEU A 383 -21.29 20.16 -2.18
N ALA A 384 -21.15 20.02 -3.49
CA ALA A 384 -21.25 21.13 -4.45
C ALA A 384 -22.61 21.84 -4.33
N ARG A 385 -23.71 21.09 -4.24
CA ARG A 385 -25.05 21.66 -3.98
C ARG A 385 -25.13 22.45 -2.66
N LYS A 386 -24.49 21.97 -1.58
CA LYS A 386 -24.40 22.71 -0.30
C LYS A 386 -23.63 24.01 -0.44
N LYS A 387 -22.70 24.12 -1.40
CA LYS A 387 -21.98 25.35 -1.73
C LYS A 387 -22.73 26.27 -2.71
N GLY A 388 -23.96 25.90 -3.09
CA GLY A 388 -24.86 26.74 -3.91
C GLY A 388 -24.76 26.50 -5.41
N THR A 389 -24.03 25.51 -5.88
CA THR A 389 -24.03 25.12 -7.31
C THR A 389 -25.20 24.20 -7.63
N LYS A 390 -25.74 24.32 -8.83
CA LYS A 390 -26.82 23.45 -9.31
C LYS A 390 -26.28 22.06 -9.65
N ASP A 391 -25.17 22.03 -10.38
CA ASP A 391 -24.51 20.82 -10.89
C ASP A 391 -23.01 20.85 -10.56
N GLY A 392 -22.34 19.76 -10.80
CA GLY A 392 -20.92 19.59 -10.57
C GLY A 392 -20.57 18.87 -9.27
N LEU A 393 -19.30 18.58 -9.06
CA LEU A 393 -18.79 17.95 -7.85
C LEU A 393 -17.66 18.76 -7.22
N LEU A 394 -17.54 18.66 -5.90
CA LEU A 394 -16.47 19.22 -5.11
C LEU A 394 -15.87 18.15 -4.21
N ILE A 395 -14.56 18.00 -4.25
CA ILE A 395 -13.78 17.17 -3.34
C ILE A 395 -13.01 18.07 -2.39
N THR A 396 -12.99 17.74 -1.10
CA THR A 396 -12.24 18.51 -0.10
C THR A 396 -10.82 17.95 0.07
N GLU A 397 -9.93 18.76 0.65
CA GLU A 397 -8.55 18.38 0.92
C GLU A 397 -8.46 17.16 1.85
N ALA A 398 -9.16 17.19 2.98
CA ALA A 398 -9.29 16.03 3.85
C ALA A 398 -10.67 15.39 3.69
N HIS A 399 -10.66 14.11 3.39
CA HIS A 399 -11.85 13.28 3.18
C HIS A 399 -11.56 11.85 3.60
N ASP A 400 -12.60 11.05 3.78
CA ASP A 400 -12.46 9.61 3.90
C ASP A 400 -12.86 8.91 2.59
N PHE A 401 -12.45 7.67 2.42
CA PHE A 401 -12.73 6.91 1.19
C PHE A 401 -14.19 6.44 1.09
N SER A 402 -15.01 6.64 2.13
CA SER A 402 -16.47 6.49 2.04
C SER A 402 -17.15 7.74 1.47
N GLY A 403 -16.39 8.78 1.17
CA GLY A 403 -16.88 10.03 0.60
C GLY A 403 -17.28 11.08 1.65
N ASN A 404 -16.93 10.89 2.92
CA ASN A 404 -17.14 11.92 3.93
C ASN A 404 -16.11 13.05 3.75
N MET A 405 -16.57 14.24 3.40
CA MET A 405 -15.76 15.41 3.11
C MET A 405 -15.38 16.13 4.42
N VAL A 406 -14.40 15.59 5.14
CA VAL A 406 -14.03 16.00 6.51
C VAL A 406 -13.70 17.48 6.61
N SER A 407 -12.85 17.99 5.74
CA SER A 407 -12.43 19.40 5.78
C SER A 407 -13.49 20.39 5.26
N ALA A 408 -14.65 19.93 4.79
CA ALA A 408 -15.76 20.80 4.43
C ALA A 408 -16.26 21.64 5.61
N ASN A 409 -16.00 21.20 6.84
CA ASN A 409 -16.37 21.85 8.09
C ASN A 409 -15.20 22.53 8.81
N TRP A 410 -13.99 22.49 8.25
CA TRP A 410 -12.83 23.17 8.80
C TRP A 410 -12.82 24.62 8.32
N GLY A 411 -12.96 25.60 9.23
CA GLY A 411 -13.21 26.99 8.90
C GLY A 411 -12.28 27.60 7.86
N ASN A 412 -11.01 27.19 7.86
CA ASN A 412 -9.95 27.66 6.95
C ASN A 412 -9.81 26.84 5.65
N MET A 413 -10.36 25.61 5.60
CA MET A 413 -10.22 24.72 4.43
C MET A 413 -11.50 24.62 3.59
N THR A 414 -12.55 25.34 3.96
CA THR A 414 -13.88 25.25 3.33
C THR A 414 -13.96 25.84 1.94
N THR A 415 -12.97 26.63 1.53
CA THR A 415 -12.91 27.38 0.27
C THR A 415 -11.72 26.98 -0.62
N ASN A 416 -11.11 25.83 -0.36
CA ASN A 416 -10.19 25.18 -1.29
C ASN A 416 -10.99 24.32 -2.28
N TYR A 417 -10.97 24.70 -3.56
CA TYR A 417 -11.77 24.05 -4.61
C TYR A 417 -10.92 23.26 -5.60
N THR A 418 -9.61 23.26 -5.47
CA THR A 418 -8.68 22.67 -6.44
C THR A 418 -8.60 21.14 -6.46
N PRO A 419 -8.94 20.36 -5.39
CA PRO A 419 -8.72 18.91 -5.39
C PRO A 419 -9.33 18.17 -6.58
N ALA A 420 -10.58 18.46 -6.96
CA ALA A 420 -11.23 17.77 -8.07
C ALA A 420 -10.51 18.01 -9.42
N SER A 421 -9.95 19.19 -9.65
CA SER A 421 -9.18 19.51 -10.86
C SER A 421 -7.83 18.80 -10.89
N GLN A 422 -7.16 18.70 -9.74
CA GLN A 422 -5.89 18.00 -9.60
C GLN A 422 -6.04 16.51 -9.83
N ILE A 423 -7.11 15.91 -9.29
CA ILE A 423 -7.50 14.52 -9.56
C ILE A 423 -7.76 14.32 -11.05
N SER A 424 -8.50 15.25 -11.68
CA SER A 424 -8.78 15.20 -13.12
C SER A 424 -7.52 15.21 -13.96
N LYS A 425 -6.46 15.94 -13.55
CA LYS A 425 -5.15 15.94 -14.23
C LYS A 425 -4.53 14.55 -14.22
N ILE A 426 -4.50 13.87 -13.07
CA ILE A 426 -3.95 12.51 -12.96
C ILE A 426 -4.78 11.52 -13.80
N MET A 427 -6.11 11.65 -13.78
CA MET A 427 -7.01 10.85 -14.61
C MET A 427 -6.74 11.06 -16.11
N TRP A 428 -6.52 12.31 -16.51
CA TRP A 428 -6.17 12.64 -17.89
C TRP A 428 -4.80 12.06 -18.29
N GLU A 429 -3.80 12.11 -17.41
CA GLU A 429 -2.50 11.50 -17.64
C GLU A 429 -2.62 9.98 -17.85
N TYR A 430 -3.43 9.30 -17.04
CA TYR A 430 -3.74 7.88 -17.29
C TYR A 430 -4.20 7.64 -18.72
N TYR A 431 -5.22 8.39 -19.19
CA TYR A 431 -5.70 8.25 -20.56
C TYR A 431 -4.64 8.64 -21.60
N ALA A 432 -3.92 9.71 -21.39
CA ALA A 432 -2.92 10.20 -22.34
C ALA A 432 -1.83 9.15 -22.63
N TYR A 433 -1.45 8.39 -21.61
CA TYR A 433 -0.42 7.34 -21.73
C TYR A 433 -0.98 5.97 -22.14
N THR A 434 -2.19 5.61 -21.70
CA THR A 434 -2.77 4.29 -22.02
C THR A 434 -3.58 4.27 -23.32
N GLN A 435 -4.16 5.41 -23.71
CA GLN A 435 -5.13 5.53 -24.81
C GLN A 435 -6.37 4.63 -24.63
N ASP A 436 -6.67 4.22 -23.40
CA ASP A 436 -7.83 3.40 -23.05
C ASP A 436 -9.12 4.26 -23.14
N ARG A 437 -9.74 4.25 -24.31
CA ARG A 437 -10.96 5.03 -24.59
C ARG A 437 -12.18 4.54 -23.82
N ASP A 438 -12.24 3.26 -23.52
CA ASP A 438 -13.38 2.71 -22.78
C ASP A 438 -13.30 3.09 -21.31
N TYR A 439 -12.13 3.03 -20.71
CA TYR A 439 -11.91 3.50 -19.34
C TYR A 439 -12.10 5.04 -19.24
N LEU A 440 -11.62 5.79 -20.23
CA LEU A 440 -11.90 7.23 -20.30
C LEU A 440 -13.41 7.49 -20.30
N ARG A 441 -14.16 6.87 -21.20
CA ARG A 441 -15.60 7.12 -21.37
C ARG A 441 -16.41 6.72 -20.14
N ASN A 442 -16.11 5.56 -19.58
CA ASN A 442 -16.97 4.94 -18.58
C ASN A 442 -16.58 5.31 -17.13
N THR A 443 -15.32 5.70 -16.91
CA THR A 443 -14.76 5.92 -15.56
C THR A 443 -14.25 7.35 -15.37
N ILE A 444 -13.33 7.80 -16.23
CA ILE A 444 -12.62 9.07 -16.05
C ILE A 444 -13.52 10.27 -16.43
N TYR A 445 -14.12 10.24 -17.63
CA TYR A 445 -14.87 11.36 -18.15
C TYR A 445 -16.07 11.77 -17.27
N PRO A 446 -16.85 10.86 -16.67
CA PRO A 446 -17.90 11.25 -15.73
C PRO A 446 -17.40 12.11 -14.58
N PHE A 447 -16.25 11.79 -13.99
CA PHE A 447 -15.65 12.60 -12.92
C PHE A 447 -15.18 13.96 -13.42
N MET A 448 -14.40 13.98 -14.51
CA MET A 448 -13.86 15.21 -15.10
C MET A 448 -14.97 16.19 -15.51
N LYS A 449 -16.04 15.66 -16.10
CA LYS A 449 -17.21 16.46 -16.49
C LYS A 449 -17.83 17.15 -15.27
N GLU A 450 -18.10 16.42 -14.21
CA GLU A 450 -18.71 16.96 -13.01
C GLU A 450 -17.77 17.96 -12.28
N ALA A 451 -16.46 17.73 -12.33
CA ALA A 451 -15.47 18.68 -11.83
C ALA A 451 -15.50 20.01 -12.62
N ALA A 452 -15.64 19.93 -13.95
CA ALA A 452 -15.79 21.12 -14.80
C ALA A 452 -17.12 21.84 -14.55
N GLU A 453 -18.23 21.11 -14.45
CA GLU A 453 -19.57 21.64 -14.18
C GLU A 453 -19.62 22.42 -12.85
N PHE A 454 -18.85 21.99 -11.83
CA PHE A 454 -18.74 22.78 -10.60
C PHE A 454 -18.27 24.19 -10.87
N TYR A 455 -17.17 24.37 -11.60
CA TYR A 455 -16.63 25.69 -11.88
C TYR A 455 -17.56 26.52 -12.79
N LEU A 456 -18.18 25.91 -13.80
CA LEU A 456 -19.15 26.59 -14.66
C LEU A 456 -20.32 27.18 -13.86
N ASN A 457 -20.74 26.52 -12.79
CA ASN A 457 -21.83 26.98 -11.94
C ASN A 457 -21.36 27.86 -10.77
N PHE A 458 -20.08 27.84 -10.41
CA PHE A 458 -19.54 28.55 -9.26
C PHE A 458 -18.87 29.88 -9.63
N LEU A 459 -18.29 29.99 -10.85
CA LEU A 459 -17.66 31.22 -11.32
C LEU A 459 -18.66 32.36 -11.40
N GLN A 460 -18.23 33.52 -10.91
CA GLN A 460 -19.00 34.75 -10.93
C GLN A 460 -18.48 35.65 -12.05
N TRP A 461 -19.37 36.47 -12.64
CA TRP A 461 -18.99 37.42 -13.67
C TRP A 461 -18.77 38.83 -13.08
N ASP A 462 -17.67 39.47 -13.45
CA ASP A 462 -17.37 40.85 -13.09
C ASP A 462 -17.69 41.76 -14.28
N ASP A 463 -18.77 42.53 -14.18
CA ASP A 463 -19.22 43.42 -15.25
C ASP A 463 -18.27 44.60 -15.54
N VAL A 464 -17.48 45.01 -14.56
CA VAL A 464 -16.52 46.11 -14.71
C VAL A 464 -15.25 45.62 -15.41
N ARG A 465 -14.71 44.48 -14.98
CA ARG A 465 -13.49 43.90 -15.54
C ARG A 465 -13.72 43.04 -16.76
N LYS A 466 -14.99 42.67 -17.02
CA LYS A 466 -15.37 41.75 -18.11
C LYS A 466 -14.63 40.42 -18.04
N GLU A 467 -14.52 39.87 -16.82
CA GLU A 467 -13.85 38.58 -16.56
C GLU A 467 -14.64 37.73 -15.57
N PHE A 468 -14.45 36.41 -15.66
CA PHE A 468 -14.92 35.51 -14.62
C PHE A 468 -13.97 35.51 -13.42
N TYR A 469 -14.52 35.34 -12.22
CA TYR A 469 -13.74 35.23 -10.99
C TYR A 469 -14.31 34.17 -10.04
N ILE A 470 -13.46 33.70 -9.14
CA ILE A 470 -13.80 32.78 -8.05
C ILE A 470 -13.66 33.54 -6.71
N TYR A 471 -14.72 33.51 -5.90
CA TYR A 471 -14.75 34.12 -4.58
C TYR A 471 -15.86 33.51 -3.72
N PRO A 472 -15.65 33.24 -2.42
CA PRO A 472 -14.36 33.28 -1.73
C PRO A 472 -13.47 32.13 -2.18
N ALA A 473 -12.15 32.29 -2.09
CA ALA A 473 -11.17 31.26 -2.45
C ALA A 473 -10.02 31.19 -1.45
N GLN A 474 -9.36 30.06 -1.37
CA GLN A 474 -8.19 29.83 -0.53
C GLN A 474 -7.18 28.98 -1.29
N PRO A 475 -5.93 29.43 -1.49
CA PRO A 475 -4.96 28.70 -2.29
C PRO A 475 -4.42 27.44 -1.59
N TYR A 476 -4.15 27.53 -0.28
CA TYR A 476 -3.57 26.48 0.56
C TYR A 476 -3.75 26.79 2.04
N GLU A 477 -3.14 25.97 2.89
CA GLU A 477 -3.13 26.12 4.35
C GLU A 477 -2.41 27.40 4.84
N HIS A 478 -1.56 28.00 4.03
CA HIS A 478 -0.76 29.18 4.42
C HIS A 478 -1.58 30.45 4.60
N GLU A 479 -2.65 30.60 3.84
CA GLU A 479 -3.52 31.77 3.93
C GLU A 479 -4.80 31.39 4.69
N TRP A 480 -4.81 31.63 5.98
CA TRP A 480 -5.96 31.37 6.84
C TRP A 480 -7.16 32.28 6.56
N SER A 481 -7.07 33.08 5.51
CA SER A 481 -8.14 33.96 5.03
C SER A 481 -8.92 33.28 3.90
N SER A 482 -10.16 32.90 4.21
CA SER A 482 -11.10 32.35 3.22
C SER A 482 -11.74 33.44 2.33
N LYS A 483 -11.12 34.63 2.22
CA LYS A 483 -11.69 35.77 1.50
C LYS A 483 -10.80 36.28 0.38
N LEU A 484 -10.00 35.39 -0.21
CA LEU A 484 -9.21 35.76 -1.38
C LEU A 484 -10.08 35.65 -2.64
N LYS A 485 -9.72 36.46 -3.64
CA LYS A 485 -10.35 36.46 -4.96
C LYS A 485 -9.34 35.98 -6.00
N ASN A 486 -9.71 35.04 -6.84
CA ASN A 486 -8.89 34.62 -7.98
C ASN A 486 -7.49 34.13 -7.58
N THR A 487 -7.38 33.17 -6.65
CA THR A 487 -6.08 32.63 -6.31
C THR A 487 -5.43 32.02 -7.55
N ILE A 488 -4.11 32.07 -7.64
CA ILE A 488 -3.39 31.57 -8.80
C ILE A 488 -3.60 30.05 -8.97
N THR A 489 -3.71 29.33 -7.86
CA THR A 489 -3.98 27.88 -7.86
C THR A 489 -5.32 27.55 -8.49
N ASP A 490 -6.39 28.26 -8.11
CA ASP A 490 -7.71 28.04 -8.70
C ASP A 490 -7.72 28.37 -10.20
N ARG A 491 -7.15 29.51 -10.59
CA ARG A 491 -7.09 29.92 -12.01
C ARG A 491 -6.31 28.92 -12.86
N TYR A 492 -5.17 28.44 -12.37
CA TYR A 492 -4.36 27.47 -13.07
C TYR A 492 -5.10 26.13 -13.23
N MET A 493 -5.72 25.64 -12.17
CA MET A 493 -6.45 24.38 -12.18
C MET A 493 -7.71 24.42 -13.04
N ILE A 494 -8.42 25.55 -13.07
CA ILE A 494 -9.53 25.76 -14.01
C ILE A 494 -9.02 25.72 -15.45
N CYS A 495 -7.92 26.41 -15.74
CA CYS A 495 -7.32 26.43 -17.07
C CYS A 495 -6.94 25.02 -17.54
N LEU A 496 -6.28 24.22 -16.70
CA LEU A 496 -5.92 22.82 -17.02
C LEU A 496 -7.16 21.98 -17.34
N LEU A 497 -8.22 22.11 -16.56
CA LEU A 497 -9.44 21.35 -16.73
C LEU A 497 -10.13 21.67 -18.08
N TYR A 498 -10.13 22.95 -18.49
CA TYR A 498 -10.74 23.37 -19.77
C TYR A 498 -9.89 23.14 -20.99
N THR A 499 -8.58 23.11 -20.83
CA THR A 499 -7.63 22.89 -21.96
C THR A 499 -7.37 21.43 -22.23
N SER A 500 -7.74 20.53 -21.31
CA SER A 500 -7.75 19.10 -21.57
C SER A 500 -8.73 18.81 -22.72
N PRO A 501 -8.28 18.21 -23.85
CA PRO A 501 -9.15 18.02 -24.99
C PRO A 501 -10.33 17.11 -24.60
N SER A 502 -11.53 17.65 -24.73
CA SER A 502 -12.77 16.88 -24.57
C SER A 502 -12.79 15.78 -25.62
N PRO A 503 -13.03 14.52 -25.29
CA PRO A 503 -13.26 13.49 -26.29
C PRO A 503 -14.56 13.83 -27.02
N ARG A 504 -14.43 14.24 -28.28
CA ARG A 504 -15.55 14.42 -29.22
C ARG A 504 -15.93 13.07 -29.82
#